data_c8e577a5814d35e2f733324d47a1e391
#
_entry.id   c8e577a5814d35e2f733324d47a1e391
#
_cell.length_a   1.000
_cell.length_b   1.000
_cell.length_c   1.000
_cell.angle_alpha   90.00
_cell.angle_beta   90.00
_cell.angle_gamma   90.00
#
_symmetry.space_group_name_H-M   'P 1'
#
loop_
_entity.id
_entity.type
_entity.pdbx_description
1 polymer ?
#
loop_
_entity_poly.entity_id
_entity_poly.type
_entity_poly.pdbx_seq_one_letter_code
_entity_poly.pdbx_strand_id
1 'polypeptide(L)'
;ARRDGMGTTVLSAVTTIGRIPDYYFQAVGSGTGAIAAWEANKRFIVDGRYGNNLMKLMVSQNIPFTPMYDAWKAGSRALLPVDDTIARKQAEEICAKVLSNRKPPYSLKGGLFDALTETGGDMFAISNEEAMEGMVLFERTEGIDIEPAAGVAVASLKQAIRTGAVETDAVIMLNITGGGIAKFRKENKVVYKQPD
;
A
#
# COMPACT_ATOMS: atom_id res chain seq x y z
N ALA A 1 -2.00 -1.51 19.54
CA ALA A 1 -0.61 -1.02 19.41
C ALA A 1 -0.11 -0.98 17.96
N ARG A 2 -0.09 -2.12 17.20
CA ARG A 2 0.49 -2.16 15.84
C ARG A 2 -0.27 -1.25 14.85
N ARG A 3 -1.61 -1.31 14.84
CA ARG A 3 -2.44 -0.47 13.94
C ARG A 3 -2.32 1.02 14.28
N ASP A 4 -2.27 1.37 15.56
CA ASP A 4 -2.09 2.77 15.97
C ASP A 4 -0.75 3.32 15.50
N GLY A 5 0.35 2.54 15.63
CA GLY A 5 1.66 2.91 15.11
C GLY A 5 1.65 3.13 13.58
N MET A 6 0.95 2.29 12.81
CA MET A 6 0.83 2.47 11.36
C MET A 6 -0.01 3.70 10.97
N GLY A 7 -0.95 4.12 11.80
CA GLY A 7 -1.75 5.32 11.59
C GLY A 7 -0.94 6.63 11.71
N THR A 8 0.24 6.61 12.31
CA THR A 8 1.11 7.80 12.46
C THR A 8 1.60 8.35 11.13
N THR A 9 1.68 7.55 10.08
CA THR A 9 2.01 8.03 8.72
C THR A 9 0.95 8.99 8.20
N VAL A 10 -0.34 8.67 8.42
CA VAL A 10 -1.46 9.56 8.06
C VAL A 10 -1.46 10.80 8.94
N LEU A 11 -1.19 10.66 10.26
CA LEU A 11 -1.06 11.80 11.15
C LEU A 11 0.02 12.78 10.64
N SER A 12 1.20 12.29 10.30
CA SER A 12 2.28 13.12 9.76
C SER A 12 1.86 13.81 8.45
N ALA A 13 1.29 13.09 7.49
CA ALA A 13 0.85 13.65 6.22
C ALA A 13 -0.21 14.75 6.42
N VAL A 14 -1.28 14.45 7.14
CA VAL A 14 -2.42 15.38 7.35
C VAL A 14 -1.98 16.65 8.07
N THR A 15 -1.14 16.53 9.11
CA THR A 15 -0.65 17.70 9.86
C THR A 15 0.32 18.55 9.04
N THR A 16 1.12 17.93 8.16
CA THR A 16 2.07 18.65 7.31
C THR A 16 1.37 19.42 6.19
N ILE A 17 0.38 18.82 5.53
CA ILE A 17 -0.33 19.44 4.41
C ILE A 17 -1.54 20.30 4.85
N GLY A 18 -1.98 20.18 6.10
CA GLY A 18 -3.09 20.94 6.66
C GLY A 18 -4.49 20.49 6.23
N ARG A 19 -4.61 19.33 5.56
CA ARG A 19 -5.89 18.74 5.13
C ARG A 19 -5.82 17.22 5.04
N ILE A 20 -6.98 16.55 5.00
CA ILE A 20 -7.07 15.13 4.66
C ILE A 20 -6.84 14.97 3.15
N PRO A 21 -5.93 14.06 2.70
CA PRO A 21 -5.79 13.71 1.29
C PRO A 21 -7.07 13.13 0.69
N ASP A 22 -7.21 13.20 -0.63
CA ASP A 22 -8.35 12.62 -1.33
C ASP A 22 -8.16 11.12 -1.56
N TYR A 23 -6.90 10.69 -1.75
CA TYR A 23 -6.52 9.30 -2.00
C TYR A 23 -5.35 8.87 -1.14
N TYR A 24 -5.37 7.59 -0.77
CA TYR A 24 -4.27 6.89 -0.09
C TYR A 24 -3.81 5.69 -0.92
N PHE A 25 -2.58 5.69 -1.37
CA PHE A 25 -1.98 4.59 -2.13
C PHE A 25 -1.00 3.79 -1.28
N GLN A 26 -1.14 2.46 -1.27
CA GLN A 26 -0.21 1.55 -0.59
C GLN A 26 -0.23 0.16 -1.21
N ALA A 27 0.95 -0.46 -1.38
CA ALA A 27 1.04 -1.89 -1.61
C ALA A 27 0.80 -2.66 -0.30
N VAL A 28 0.04 -3.75 -0.39
CA VAL A 28 -0.46 -4.47 0.79
C VAL A 28 -0.13 -5.96 0.76
N GLY A 29 0.48 -6.45 1.84
CA GLY A 29 0.57 -7.88 2.13
C GLY A 29 -0.59 -8.32 3.03
N SER A 30 -0.74 -7.69 4.19
CA SER A 30 -1.84 -7.95 5.12
C SER A 30 -3.00 -6.95 5.02
N GLY A 31 -2.78 -5.78 4.43
CA GLY A 31 -3.73 -4.67 4.43
C GLY A 31 -3.81 -3.88 5.75
N THR A 32 -3.06 -4.28 6.78
CA THR A 32 -3.12 -3.65 8.11
C THR A 32 -2.78 -2.16 8.06
N GLY A 33 -1.83 -1.74 7.22
CA GLY A 33 -1.47 -0.32 7.04
C GLY A 33 -2.62 0.50 6.46
N ALA A 34 -3.30 -0.03 5.44
CA ALA A 34 -4.46 0.62 4.83
C ALA A 34 -5.65 0.70 5.80
N ILE A 35 -5.89 -0.35 6.59
CA ILE A 35 -6.91 -0.34 7.66
C ILE A 35 -6.56 0.73 8.70
N ALA A 36 -5.29 0.84 9.09
CA ALA A 36 -4.83 1.86 10.04
C ALA A 36 -5.00 3.29 9.48
N ALA A 37 -4.76 3.48 8.17
CA ALA A 37 -4.98 4.74 7.49
C ALA A 37 -6.46 5.13 7.49
N TRP A 38 -7.35 4.19 7.19
CA TRP A 38 -8.80 4.39 7.27
C TRP A 38 -9.25 4.77 8.68
N GLU A 39 -8.79 4.07 9.72
CA GLU A 39 -9.11 4.40 11.12
C GLU A 39 -8.57 5.77 11.54
N ALA A 40 -7.35 6.11 11.13
CA ALA A 40 -6.77 7.42 11.38
C ALA A 40 -7.58 8.53 10.68
N ASN A 41 -7.97 8.33 9.43
CA ASN A 41 -8.81 9.28 8.70
C ASN A 41 -10.15 9.53 9.42
N LYS A 42 -10.82 8.49 9.90
CA LYS A 42 -12.08 8.63 10.67
C LYS A 42 -11.89 9.46 11.95
N ARG A 43 -10.73 9.29 12.64
CA ARG A 43 -10.39 10.11 13.80
C ARG A 43 -10.21 11.60 13.41
N PHE A 44 -9.58 11.89 12.26
CA PHE A 44 -9.44 13.27 11.76
C PHE A 44 -10.77 13.90 11.37
N ILE A 45 -11.70 13.13 10.79
CA ILE A 45 -13.06 13.60 10.49
C ILE A 45 -13.79 13.98 11.79
N VAL A 46 -13.69 13.16 12.83
CA VAL A 46 -14.27 13.46 14.15
C VAL A 46 -13.61 14.69 14.80
N ASP A 47 -12.31 14.86 14.65
CA ASP A 47 -11.56 16.03 15.13
C ASP A 47 -11.96 17.33 14.41
N GLY A 48 -12.30 17.26 13.12
CA GLY A 48 -12.84 18.35 12.30
C GLY A 48 -11.85 19.42 11.83
N ARG A 49 -10.63 19.47 12.33
CA ARG A 49 -9.63 20.51 12.01
C ARG A 49 -9.09 20.45 10.57
N TYR A 50 -9.13 19.28 9.95
CA TYR A 50 -8.45 19.00 8.67
C TYR A 50 -9.41 18.68 7.53
N GLY A 51 -10.72 18.89 7.75
CA GLY A 51 -11.78 18.58 6.80
C GLY A 51 -12.56 17.32 7.18
N ASN A 52 -13.51 16.94 6.33
CA ASN A 52 -14.44 15.83 6.58
C ASN A 52 -14.47 14.79 5.45
N ASN A 53 -13.54 14.86 4.50
CA ASN A 53 -13.49 13.91 3.40
C ASN A 53 -12.98 12.53 3.86
N LEU A 54 -13.62 11.49 3.36
CA LEU A 54 -13.18 10.12 3.55
C LEU A 54 -12.20 9.74 2.42
N MET A 55 -10.94 9.62 2.78
CA MET A 55 -9.84 9.32 1.86
C MET A 55 -10.03 7.96 1.18
N LYS A 56 -10.10 7.92 -0.15
CA LYS A 56 -10.25 6.68 -0.92
C LYS A 56 -8.99 5.82 -0.80
N LEU A 57 -9.16 4.57 -0.37
CA LEU A 57 -8.05 3.62 -0.27
C LEU A 57 -7.80 2.94 -1.62
N MET A 58 -6.64 3.19 -2.20
CA MET A 58 -6.19 2.61 -3.46
C MET A 58 -5.02 1.67 -3.15
N VAL A 59 -5.31 0.39 -3.00
CA VAL A 59 -4.30 -0.57 -2.54
C VAL A 59 -3.90 -1.55 -3.63
N SER A 60 -2.70 -2.11 -3.54
CA SER A 60 -2.16 -2.93 -4.61
C SER A 60 -1.45 -4.18 -4.11
N GLN A 61 -1.49 -5.23 -4.93
CA GLN A 61 -0.75 -6.47 -4.75
C GLN A 61 0.12 -6.76 -5.97
N ASN A 62 1.11 -7.64 -5.80
CA ASN A 62 2.08 -7.97 -6.83
C ASN A 62 1.74 -9.32 -7.50
N ILE A 63 1.52 -9.31 -8.83
CA ILE A 63 1.30 -10.50 -9.64
C ILE A 63 2.57 -11.38 -9.62
N PRO A 64 2.43 -12.72 -9.50
CA PRO A 64 1.19 -13.50 -9.59
C PRO A 64 0.47 -13.76 -8.26
N PHE A 65 0.87 -13.18 -7.13
CA PHE A 65 0.28 -13.44 -5.82
C PHE A 65 -0.68 -12.32 -5.39
N THR A 66 -1.97 -12.43 -5.76
CA THR A 66 -2.99 -11.37 -5.61
C THR A 66 -4.28 -11.80 -4.90
N PRO A 67 -4.24 -12.54 -3.78
CA PRO A 67 -5.42 -13.17 -3.19
C PRO A 67 -6.52 -12.18 -2.76
N MET A 68 -6.16 -10.98 -2.31
CA MET A 68 -7.15 -9.97 -1.92
C MET A 68 -7.72 -9.23 -3.14
N TYR A 69 -6.87 -8.93 -4.14
CA TYR A 69 -7.31 -8.34 -5.39
C TYR A 69 -8.30 -9.25 -6.12
N ASP A 70 -8.01 -10.54 -6.22
CA ASP A 70 -8.88 -11.52 -6.90
C ASP A 70 -10.24 -11.61 -6.19
N ALA A 71 -10.26 -11.66 -4.86
CA ALA A 71 -11.49 -11.64 -4.08
C ALA A 71 -12.27 -10.32 -4.25
N TRP A 72 -11.58 -9.18 -4.23
CA TRP A 72 -12.19 -7.86 -4.42
C TRP A 72 -12.84 -7.72 -5.79
N LYS A 73 -12.12 -8.09 -6.87
CA LYS A 73 -12.66 -8.03 -8.25
C LYS A 73 -13.80 -9.01 -8.49
N ALA A 74 -13.86 -10.12 -7.76
CA ALA A 74 -14.99 -11.04 -7.73
C ALA A 74 -16.18 -10.55 -6.87
N GLY A 75 -16.08 -9.39 -6.22
CA GLY A 75 -17.09 -8.89 -5.28
C GLY A 75 -17.22 -9.76 -4.01
N SER A 76 -16.23 -10.60 -3.72
CA SER A 76 -16.27 -11.54 -2.62
C SER A 76 -15.66 -10.95 -1.33
N ARG A 77 -16.40 -11.03 -0.24
CA ARG A 77 -15.86 -10.74 1.10
C ARG A 77 -14.86 -11.80 1.57
N ALA A 78 -15.03 -13.06 1.14
CA ALA A 78 -14.10 -14.13 1.47
C ALA A 78 -13.01 -14.22 0.41
N LEU A 79 -11.78 -14.55 0.84
CA LEU A 79 -10.72 -14.90 -0.11
C LEU A 79 -11.17 -16.11 -0.95
N LEU A 80 -10.83 -16.08 -2.22
CA LEU A 80 -11.12 -17.20 -3.11
C LEU A 80 -10.23 -18.40 -2.72
N PRO A 81 -10.75 -19.64 -2.82
CA PRO A 81 -9.95 -20.83 -2.55
C PRO A 81 -8.83 -20.96 -3.59
N VAL A 82 -7.62 -21.15 -3.12
CA VAL A 82 -6.44 -21.41 -3.95
C VAL A 82 -5.68 -22.60 -3.32
N ASP A 83 -5.18 -23.49 -4.16
CA ASP A 83 -4.32 -24.58 -3.71
C ASP A 83 -3.05 -24.03 -3.03
N ASP A 84 -2.69 -24.61 -1.87
CA ASP A 84 -1.56 -24.13 -1.08
C ASP A 84 -0.22 -24.21 -1.82
N THR A 85 -0.04 -25.21 -2.71
CA THR A 85 1.18 -25.37 -3.51
C THR A 85 1.26 -24.26 -4.56
N ILE A 86 0.15 -23.97 -5.22
CA ILE A 86 0.07 -22.85 -6.18
C ILE A 86 0.33 -21.52 -5.48
N ALA A 87 -0.32 -21.27 -4.34
CA ALA A 87 -0.14 -20.05 -3.58
C ALA A 87 1.31 -19.82 -3.12
N ARG A 88 2.02 -20.91 -2.73
CA ARG A 88 3.45 -20.85 -2.37
C ARG A 88 4.30 -20.47 -3.56
N LYS A 89 4.10 -21.15 -4.70
CA LYS A 89 4.83 -20.87 -5.93
C LYS A 89 4.63 -19.41 -6.37
N GLN A 90 3.39 -18.93 -6.39
CA GLN A 90 3.11 -17.54 -6.72
C GLN A 90 3.80 -16.55 -5.76
N ALA A 91 3.79 -16.84 -4.44
CA ALA A 91 4.48 -16.01 -3.46
C ALA A 91 6.01 -16.01 -3.62
N GLU A 92 6.58 -17.05 -4.21
CA GLU A 92 8.01 -17.13 -4.55
C GLU A 92 8.35 -16.38 -5.84
N GLU A 93 7.40 -16.14 -6.73
CA GLU A 93 7.62 -15.48 -8.01
C GLU A 93 7.54 -13.95 -7.95
N ILE A 94 6.79 -13.37 -6.98
CA ILE A 94 6.69 -11.90 -6.85
C ILE A 94 8.04 -11.27 -6.45
N CYS A 95 8.35 -10.09 -6.98
CA CYS A 95 9.55 -9.33 -6.58
C CYS A 95 9.41 -8.72 -5.18
N ALA A 96 8.20 -8.31 -4.80
CA ALA A 96 7.89 -7.72 -3.50
C ALA A 96 7.57 -8.79 -2.44
N LYS A 97 8.56 -9.59 -2.03
CA LYS A 97 8.40 -10.75 -1.13
C LYS A 97 7.65 -10.44 0.17
N VAL A 98 7.78 -9.24 0.71
CA VAL A 98 7.11 -8.80 1.94
C VAL A 98 5.57 -8.71 1.79
N LEU A 99 5.04 -8.75 0.56
CA LEU A 99 3.61 -8.74 0.28
C LEU A 99 2.97 -10.14 0.29
N SER A 100 3.75 -11.21 0.49
CA SER A 100 3.31 -12.61 0.39
C SER A 100 2.52 -13.13 1.61
N ASN A 101 1.54 -12.39 2.10
CA ASN A 101 0.68 -12.84 3.20
C ASN A 101 -0.47 -13.72 2.67
N ARG A 102 -0.44 -15.01 2.98
CA ARG A 102 -1.47 -15.99 2.56
C ARG A 102 -2.76 -15.96 3.39
N LYS A 103 -2.75 -15.35 4.57
CA LYS A 103 -3.91 -15.25 5.47
C LYS A 103 -4.11 -13.80 5.95
N PRO A 104 -4.35 -12.84 5.03
CA PRO A 104 -4.55 -11.45 5.42
C PRO A 104 -5.90 -11.25 6.13
N PRO A 105 -6.04 -10.26 7.01
CA PRO A 105 -7.30 -9.92 7.67
C PRO A 105 -8.24 -9.15 6.70
N TYR A 106 -8.49 -9.73 5.53
CA TYR A 106 -9.33 -9.13 4.50
C TYR A 106 -10.82 -9.26 4.83
N SER A 107 -11.26 -10.47 5.17
CA SER A 107 -12.66 -10.85 5.37
C SER A 107 -13.24 -10.47 6.74
N LEU A 108 -12.39 -10.14 7.70
CA LEU A 108 -12.79 -9.85 9.08
C LEU A 108 -13.63 -8.57 9.16
N LYS A 109 -14.54 -8.49 10.13
CA LYS A 109 -15.25 -7.24 10.44
C LYS A 109 -14.24 -6.14 10.81
N GLY A 110 -14.35 -4.98 10.15
CA GLY A 110 -13.35 -3.91 10.23
C GLY A 110 -12.02 -4.26 9.56
N GLY A 111 -12.02 -5.24 8.65
CA GLY A 111 -10.89 -5.62 7.80
C GLY A 111 -10.80 -4.80 6.52
N LEU A 112 -9.93 -5.24 5.62
CA LEU A 112 -9.65 -4.48 4.39
C LEU A 112 -10.87 -4.39 3.46
N PHE A 113 -11.70 -5.43 3.40
CA PHE A 113 -12.93 -5.41 2.60
C PHE A 113 -13.88 -4.28 3.06
N ASP A 114 -14.10 -4.14 4.38
CA ASP A 114 -14.95 -3.07 4.91
C ASP A 114 -14.35 -1.69 4.67
N ALA A 115 -13.04 -1.56 4.85
CA ALA A 115 -12.32 -0.30 4.63
C ALA A 115 -12.42 0.17 3.16
N LEU A 116 -12.21 -0.73 2.20
CA LEU A 116 -12.37 -0.43 0.77
C LEU A 116 -13.81 -0.08 0.41
N THR A 117 -14.78 -0.84 0.94
CA THR A 117 -16.21 -0.60 0.68
C THR A 117 -16.64 0.76 1.21
N GLU A 118 -16.29 1.09 2.47
CA GLU A 118 -16.68 2.36 3.11
C GLU A 118 -16.03 3.57 2.43
N THR A 119 -14.78 3.44 1.97
CA THR A 119 -14.04 4.54 1.35
C THR A 119 -14.32 4.70 -0.16
N GLY A 120 -15.07 3.80 -0.78
CA GLY A 120 -15.19 3.74 -2.23
C GLY A 120 -13.84 3.52 -2.92
N GLY A 121 -12.94 2.80 -2.24
CA GLY A 121 -11.60 2.48 -2.72
C GLY A 121 -11.56 1.38 -3.77
N ASP A 122 -10.37 1.05 -4.25
CA ASP A 122 -10.17 -0.03 -5.20
C ASP A 122 -8.84 -0.77 -4.97
N MET A 123 -8.68 -1.90 -5.67
CA MET A 123 -7.46 -2.70 -5.66
C MET A 123 -6.83 -2.81 -7.05
N PHE A 124 -5.51 -2.85 -7.10
CA PHE A 124 -4.69 -2.98 -8.30
C PHE A 124 -3.82 -4.24 -8.23
N ALA A 125 -3.58 -4.86 -9.36
CA ALA A 125 -2.63 -5.95 -9.53
C ALA A 125 -1.48 -5.46 -10.42
N ILE A 126 -0.25 -5.53 -9.91
CA ILE A 126 0.94 -4.93 -10.52
C ILE A 126 1.95 -6.04 -10.81
N SER A 127 2.46 -6.10 -12.03
CA SER A 127 3.49 -7.07 -12.41
C SER A 127 4.86 -6.74 -11.78
N ASN A 128 5.78 -7.68 -11.85
CA ASN A 128 7.15 -7.45 -11.40
C ASN A 128 7.83 -6.34 -12.22
N GLU A 129 7.60 -6.33 -13.52
CA GLU A 129 8.15 -5.33 -14.45
C GLU A 129 7.65 -3.93 -14.11
N GLU A 130 6.33 -3.78 -13.92
CA GLU A 130 5.72 -2.49 -13.54
C GLU A 130 6.23 -2.01 -12.18
N ALA A 131 6.44 -2.92 -11.22
CA ALA A 131 7.00 -2.58 -9.91
C ALA A 131 8.45 -2.07 -10.03
N MET A 132 9.29 -2.73 -10.84
CA MET A 132 10.66 -2.30 -11.10
C MET A 132 10.72 -0.96 -11.84
N GLU A 133 9.86 -0.75 -12.84
CA GLU A 133 9.72 0.57 -13.49
C GLU A 133 9.30 1.66 -12.48
N GLY A 134 8.40 1.33 -11.56
CA GLY A 134 7.97 2.21 -10.48
C GLY A 134 9.13 2.62 -9.56
N MET A 135 10.03 1.69 -9.22
CA MET A 135 11.24 1.98 -8.44
C MET A 135 12.16 2.94 -9.19
N VAL A 136 12.46 2.66 -10.46
CA VAL A 136 13.30 3.51 -11.30
C VAL A 136 12.70 4.91 -11.48
N LEU A 137 11.39 4.99 -11.70
CA LEU A 137 10.69 6.27 -11.81
C LEU A 137 10.85 7.09 -10.52
N PHE A 138 10.58 6.49 -9.37
CA PHE A 138 10.66 7.17 -8.08
C PHE A 138 12.09 7.64 -7.76
N GLU A 139 13.10 6.80 -7.97
CA GLU A 139 14.49 7.18 -7.77
C GLU A 139 14.89 8.36 -8.68
N ARG A 140 14.44 8.35 -9.92
CA ARG A 140 14.73 9.44 -10.89
C ARG A 140 14.06 10.76 -10.50
N THR A 141 12.84 10.73 -9.95
CA THR A 141 12.07 11.94 -9.61
C THR A 141 12.37 12.46 -8.21
N GLU A 142 12.58 11.56 -7.25
CA GLU A 142 12.74 11.92 -5.82
C GLU A 142 14.19 11.78 -5.32
N GLY A 143 15.08 11.17 -6.11
CA GLY A 143 16.50 11.00 -5.74
C GLY A 143 16.73 9.97 -4.63
N ILE A 144 15.77 9.08 -4.37
CA ILE A 144 15.83 8.08 -3.31
C ILE A 144 15.45 6.72 -3.89
N ASP A 145 16.29 5.70 -3.66
CA ASP A 145 15.97 4.31 -3.97
C ASP A 145 14.83 3.80 -3.06
N ILE A 146 13.95 2.98 -3.62
CA ILE A 146 12.84 2.35 -2.88
C ILE A 146 12.83 0.84 -3.04
N GLU A 147 12.21 0.17 -2.05
CA GLU A 147 12.06 -1.29 -2.08
C GLU A 147 10.93 -1.74 -3.02
N PRO A 148 10.94 -3.00 -3.53
CA PRO A 148 9.95 -3.48 -4.50
C PRO A 148 8.48 -3.27 -4.08
N ALA A 149 8.15 -3.42 -2.80
CA ALA A 149 6.79 -3.16 -2.31
C ALA A 149 6.36 -1.69 -2.49
N ALA A 150 7.28 -0.75 -2.31
CA ALA A 150 7.02 0.67 -2.60
C ALA A 150 6.91 0.90 -4.11
N GLY A 151 7.73 0.20 -4.93
CA GLY A 151 7.61 0.20 -6.39
C GLY A 151 6.22 -0.25 -6.88
N VAL A 152 5.64 -1.27 -6.24
CA VAL A 152 4.26 -1.71 -6.50
C VAL A 152 3.25 -0.58 -6.22
N ALA A 153 3.43 0.19 -5.14
CA ALA A 153 2.55 1.32 -4.83
C ALA A 153 2.68 2.45 -5.87
N VAL A 154 3.90 2.79 -6.28
CA VAL A 154 4.17 3.80 -7.34
C VAL A 154 3.53 3.37 -8.67
N ALA A 155 3.70 2.11 -9.06
CA ALA A 155 3.12 1.57 -10.30
C ALA A 155 1.59 1.59 -10.25
N SER A 156 0.97 1.30 -9.11
CA SER A 156 -0.49 1.36 -8.94
C SER A 156 -1.03 2.78 -9.07
N LEU A 157 -0.32 3.79 -8.55
CA LEU A 157 -0.67 5.20 -8.77
C LEU A 157 -0.55 5.58 -10.25
N LYS A 158 0.54 5.19 -10.92
CA LYS A 158 0.71 5.40 -12.38
C LYS A 158 -0.44 4.76 -13.17
N GLN A 159 -0.85 3.55 -12.81
CA GLN A 159 -1.98 2.86 -13.43
C GLN A 159 -3.30 3.60 -13.18
N ALA A 160 -3.57 4.03 -11.95
CA ALA A 160 -4.78 4.75 -11.58
C ALA A 160 -4.92 6.09 -12.34
N ILE A 161 -3.82 6.83 -12.49
CA ILE A 161 -3.80 8.07 -13.29
C ILE A 161 -4.10 7.76 -14.76
N ARG A 162 -3.44 6.75 -15.33
CA ARG A 162 -3.63 6.35 -16.74
C ARG A 162 -5.05 5.93 -17.06
N THR A 163 -5.74 5.31 -16.10
CA THR A 163 -7.13 4.83 -16.28
C THR A 163 -8.19 5.85 -15.89
N GLY A 164 -7.80 7.05 -15.44
CA GLY A 164 -8.72 8.09 -14.99
C GLY A 164 -9.40 7.77 -13.65
N ALA A 165 -8.82 6.87 -12.85
CA ALA A 165 -9.35 6.51 -11.52
C ALA A 165 -9.03 7.55 -10.43
N VAL A 166 -8.23 8.56 -10.78
CA VAL A 166 -7.83 9.67 -9.91
C VAL A 166 -8.08 10.99 -10.64
N GLU A 167 -8.70 11.94 -9.96
CA GLU A 167 -8.95 13.29 -10.50
C GLU A 167 -7.62 14.07 -10.61
N THR A 168 -7.53 14.97 -11.60
CA THR A 168 -6.28 15.69 -11.97
C THR A 168 -5.75 16.59 -10.85
N ASP A 169 -6.62 17.18 -10.04
CA ASP A 169 -6.31 18.10 -8.94
C ASP A 169 -6.34 17.45 -7.55
N ALA A 170 -6.46 16.13 -7.50
CA ALA A 170 -6.53 15.39 -6.25
C ALA A 170 -5.22 15.46 -5.44
N VAL A 171 -5.36 15.60 -4.13
CA VAL A 171 -4.25 15.44 -3.18
C VAL A 171 -4.08 13.98 -2.82
N ILE A 172 -2.91 13.44 -3.14
CA ILE A 172 -2.62 12.02 -3.02
C ILE A 172 -1.58 11.79 -1.91
N MET A 173 -1.88 10.89 -0.99
CA MET A 173 -0.90 10.31 -0.09
C MET A 173 -0.39 8.98 -0.66
N LEU A 174 0.82 8.99 -1.20
CA LEU A 174 1.52 7.77 -1.60
C LEU A 174 2.40 7.28 -0.45
N ASN A 175 2.06 6.14 0.13
CA ASN A 175 2.78 5.58 1.26
C ASN A 175 3.96 4.71 0.79
N ILE A 176 5.17 5.25 0.85
CA ILE A 176 6.43 4.56 0.56
C ILE A 176 6.87 3.78 1.79
N THR A 177 6.72 2.46 1.76
CA THR A 177 6.89 1.58 2.91
C THR A 177 8.33 1.12 3.16
N GLY A 178 9.26 1.46 2.28
CA GLY A 178 10.68 1.13 2.43
C GLY A 178 11.53 1.71 1.30
N GLY A 179 12.74 2.14 1.65
CA GLY A 179 13.69 2.70 0.68
C GLY A 179 14.88 3.39 1.36
N GLY A 180 15.73 4.02 0.55
CA GLY A 180 16.92 4.75 1.01
C GLY A 180 18.08 3.86 1.44
N ILE A 181 18.03 2.54 1.21
CA ILE A 181 19.07 1.60 1.65
C ILE A 181 20.36 1.79 0.85
N ALA A 182 20.27 1.99 -0.46
CA ALA A 182 21.44 2.20 -1.30
C ALA A 182 22.11 3.54 -0.95
N LYS A 183 21.32 4.59 -0.78
CA LYS A 183 21.80 5.91 -0.32
C LYS A 183 22.46 5.80 1.06
N PHE A 184 21.79 5.16 2.02
CA PHE A 184 22.33 4.97 3.36
C PHE A 184 23.68 4.24 3.37
N ARG A 185 23.81 3.16 2.58
CA ARG A 185 25.07 2.39 2.44
C ARG A 185 26.18 3.19 1.79
N LYS A 186 25.85 4.09 0.87
CA LYS A 186 26.83 4.98 0.23
C LYS A 186 27.36 6.05 1.18
N GLU A 187 26.50 6.57 2.06
CA GLU A 187 26.81 7.65 2.99
C GLU A 187 27.37 7.15 4.33
N ASN A 188 27.18 5.89 4.67
CA ASN A 188 27.53 5.31 5.96
C ASN A 188 28.32 4.00 5.82
N LYS A 189 29.32 3.82 6.69
CA LYS A 189 30.01 2.54 6.85
C LYS A 189 29.10 1.55 7.58
N VAL A 190 28.51 0.61 6.86
CA VAL A 190 27.63 -0.41 7.45
C VAL A 190 28.48 -1.58 7.98
N VAL A 191 28.38 -1.89 9.27
CA VAL A 191 29.01 -3.04 9.89
C VAL A 191 27.94 -4.11 10.14
N TYR A 192 28.05 -5.23 9.47
CA TYR A 192 27.18 -6.38 9.70
C TYR A 192 27.69 -7.18 10.91
N LYS A 193 26.87 -7.29 11.97
CA LYS A 193 27.10 -8.29 13.03
C LYS A 193 26.41 -9.58 12.58
N GLN A 194 27.16 -10.69 12.60
CA GLN A 194 26.53 -12.01 12.54
C GLN A 194 25.80 -12.23 13.89
N PRO A 195 24.60 -12.80 13.88
CA PRO A 195 23.95 -13.22 15.13
C PRO A 195 24.79 -14.35 15.76
N ASP A 196 24.97 -14.29 17.06
CA ASP A 196 25.60 -15.34 17.87
C ASP A 196 24.75 -16.62 17.83
#